data_55f1642b787b24e7274e6db7aa8895a9
#
_entry.id   55f1642b787b24e7274e6db7aa8895a9
#
_cell.length_a   1.000
_cell.length_b   1.000
_cell.length_c   1.000
_cell.angle_alpha   90.00
_cell.angle_beta   90.00
_cell.angle_gamma   90.00
#
_symmetry.space_group_name_H-M   'P 1'
#
loop_
_entity.id
_entity.type
_entity.pdbx_description
1 polymer ?
#
loop_
_entity_poly.entity_id
_entity_poly.type
_entity_poly.pdbx_seq_one_letter_code
_entity_poly.pdbx_strand_id
1 'polypeptide(L)'
;MTLGRREFLAGASALAVSARSALAAVQPAKPGAIFPASVRADFPSASLDTYMNAAAMHPLGTFAARAIEQGVAYRLHGAGPGRVDFGADKQQDLKKRYGQLIGATANEIAYTASTSDGENIVVMGMDLAKRGGNIVIDELHFTTSLYMYKELEKKGVELRIVKHRNWAIDVKDMDRAIDKNTRLVSLALVSNVNGFIHDAKAVSALAHARGAYVFADIIQAVGSVPVDVKALGIDFASAGTYKWLMGERGLGFLYVREDLQGTVLPTTRYGHRQVTNFNRAELTWEPLPGAAKYETGGIGVLLAACVSAGIDYVQGLGLDKIRAHARQLTDRLQRELPPLGYKPLTPQGNETPILAFELKDAAATTKALQAGKIAATVIGNENRLRLSVSVFNTHDDIDRVIEVLGGRRTSSAGV
;
A
#
# COMPACT_ATOMS: atom_id res chain seq x y z
N MET A 1 -31.30 42.85 -25.48
CA MET A 1 -30.65 43.59 -24.40
C MET A 1 -29.25 42.98 -24.25
N THR A 2 -28.25 43.65 -24.80
CA THR A 2 -26.84 43.24 -24.81
C THR A 2 -26.18 43.85 -23.57
N LEU A 3 -25.82 43.02 -22.62
CA LEU A 3 -25.02 43.43 -21.47
C LEU A 3 -23.59 43.74 -21.93
N GLY A 4 -23.14 44.94 -21.62
CA GLY A 4 -21.88 45.49 -22.12
C GLY A 4 -20.66 44.92 -21.44
N ARG A 5 -19.57 44.77 -22.19
CA ARG A 5 -18.24 44.27 -21.84
C ARG A 5 -17.58 44.97 -20.62
N ARG A 6 -18.16 46.03 -20.09
CA ARG A 6 -17.64 46.80 -18.93
C ARG A 6 -18.08 46.27 -17.56
N GLU A 7 -19.19 45.53 -17.49
CA GLU A 7 -19.68 44.98 -16.21
C GLU A 7 -19.04 43.64 -15.86
N PHE A 8 -18.44 42.95 -16.83
CA PHE A 8 -17.70 41.69 -16.59
C PHE A 8 -16.31 41.92 -15.98
N LEU A 9 -15.74 43.11 -16.11
CA LEU A 9 -14.42 43.45 -15.57
C LEU A 9 -14.44 44.03 -14.15
N ALA A 10 -15.60 44.42 -13.64
CA ALA A 10 -15.74 44.89 -12.25
C ALA A 10 -15.94 43.76 -11.24
N GLY A 11 -16.34 42.56 -11.67
CA GLY A 11 -16.47 41.38 -10.78
C GLY A 11 -15.20 40.61 -10.56
N ALA A 12 -14.17 40.83 -11.36
CA ALA A 12 -12.89 40.09 -11.28
C ALA A 12 -11.86 40.67 -10.30
N SER A 13 -12.14 41.83 -9.70
CA SER A 13 -11.21 42.52 -8.81
C SER A 13 -11.43 42.28 -7.31
N ALA A 14 -12.41 41.46 -6.93
CA ALA A 14 -12.75 41.23 -5.53
C ALA A 14 -12.34 39.80 -5.00
N LEU A 15 -11.67 39.01 -5.81
CA LEU A 15 -11.10 37.71 -5.40
C LEU A 15 -9.56 37.71 -5.45
N ALA A 16 -8.95 38.84 -5.20
CA ALA A 16 -7.59 38.87 -4.65
C ALA A 16 -7.70 38.45 -3.18
N VAL A 17 -7.99 37.18 -2.93
CA VAL A 17 -7.74 36.56 -1.66
C VAL A 17 -6.26 36.72 -1.42
N SER A 18 -5.91 37.57 -0.46
CA SER A 18 -4.61 37.76 0.10
C SER A 18 -4.03 36.38 0.46
N ALA A 19 -3.22 35.84 -0.43
CA ALA A 19 -2.26 34.79 -0.11
C ALA A 19 -1.17 35.44 0.80
N ARG A 20 -1.57 35.87 1.98
CA ARG A 20 -0.67 35.93 3.12
C ARG A 20 -0.40 34.45 3.44
N SER A 21 0.69 33.94 2.89
CA SER A 21 1.41 32.81 3.48
C SER A 21 1.66 33.21 4.94
N ALA A 22 0.75 32.83 5.81
CA ALA A 22 1.07 32.68 7.20
C ALA A 22 2.15 31.59 7.22
N LEU A 23 3.41 31.98 7.24
CA LEU A 23 4.47 31.15 7.81
C LEU A 23 3.96 30.83 9.22
N ALA A 24 3.22 29.73 9.33
CA ALA A 24 2.91 29.16 10.62
C ALA A 24 4.26 28.94 11.28
N ALA A 25 4.54 29.65 12.35
CA ALA A 25 5.73 29.47 13.14
C ALA A 25 5.83 27.96 13.42
N VAL A 26 6.86 27.31 12.88
CA VAL A 26 7.11 25.88 13.10
C VAL A 26 7.27 25.71 14.60
N GLN A 27 6.22 25.18 15.25
CA GLN A 27 6.33 24.86 16.68
C GLN A 27 7.42 23.79 16.83
N PRO A 28 8.32 23.94 17.80
CA PRO A 28 9.34 22.93 18.04
C PRO A 28 8.65 21.57 18.28
N ALA A 29 9.21 20.52 17.69
CA ALA A 29 8.70 19.15 17.91
C ALA A 29 8.67 18.87 19.42
N LYS A 30 7.59 18.25 19.91
CA LYS A 30 7.52 17.77 21.29
C LYS A 30 8.69 16.81 21.57
N PRO A 31 9.26 16.80 22.78
CA PRO A 31 10.32 15.85 23.12
C PRO A 31 9.91 14.43 22.76
N GLY A 32 10.72 13.73 21.93
CA GLY A 32 10.43 12.38 21.43
C GLY A 32 9.76 12.32 20.05
N ALA A 33 9.25 13.41 19.50
CA ALA A 33 8.70 13.42 18.13
C ALA A 33 9.81 13.31 17.09
N ILE A 34 9.72 12.30 16.19
CA ILE A 34 10.71 12.12 15.11
C ILE A 34 10.45 13.12 13.98
N PHE A 35 9.16 13.40 13.70
CA PHE A 35 8.76 14.33 12.65
C PHE A 35 8.28 15.67 13.22
N PRO A 36 8.58 16.79 12.55
CA PRO A 36 8.08 18.11 12.93
C PRO A 36 6.56 18.20 12.69
N ALA A 37 5.92 19.18 13.35
CA ALA A 37 4.47 19.41 13.20
C ALA A 37 4.02 19.70 11.75
N SER A 38 4.93 20.18 10.89
CA SER A 38 4.68 20.39 9.46
C SER A 38 4.30 19.10 8.73
N VAL A 39 4.85 17.94 9.11
CA VAL A 39 4.50 16.65 8.54
C VAL A 39 3.03 16.31 8.83
N ARG A 40 2.53 16.58 10.05
CA ARG A 40 1.11 16.43 10.37
C ARG A 40 0.22 17.39 9.57
N ALA A 41 0.68 18.63 9.40
CA ALA A 41 -0.04 19.67 8.62
C ALA A 41 -0.19 19.30 7.13
N ASP A 42 0.69 18.45 6.59
CA ASP A 42 0.55 17.94 5.24
C ASP A 42 -0.65 16.98 5.07
N PHE A 43 -1.27 16.53 6.15
CA PHE A 43 -2.44 15.64 6.15
C PHE A 43 -3.63 16.29 6.89
N PRO A 44 -4.42 17.16 6.24
CA PRO A 44 -5.52 17.92 6.87
C PRO A 44 -6.54 17.04 7.59
N SER A 45 -6.80 15.82 7.12
CA SER A 45 -7.69 14.85 7.77
C SER A 45 -7.25 14.49 9.19
N ALA A 46 -5.96 14.56 9.51
CA ALA A 46 -5.43 14.30 10.83
C ALA A 46 -5.81 15.39 11.88
N SER A 47 -6.31 16.53 11.43
CA SER A 47 -6.86 17.58 12.32
C SER A 47 -8.35 17.44 12.59
N LEU A 48 -9.06 16.61 11.81
CA LEU A 48 -10.50 16.39 11.93
C LEU A 48 -10.81 15.23 12.89
N ASP A 49 -10.04 14.13 12.73
CA ASP A 49 -10.20 12.90 13.50
C ASP A 49 -8.84 12.35 13.92
N THR A 50 -8.82 11.55 15.00
CA THR A 50 -7.66 10.70 15.32
C THR A 50 -7.62 9.55 14.33
N TYR A 51 -6.85 9.72 13.23
CA TYR A 51 -6.84 8.76 12.12
C TYR A 51 -5.86 7.62 12.37
N MET A 52 -6.38 6.45 12.73
CA MET A 52 -5.64 5.22 13.06
C MET A 52 -5.91 4.10 12.02
N ASN A 53 -6.11 4.46 10.75
CA ASN A 53 -6.55 3.51 9.71
C ASN A 53 -5.76 3.57 8.40
N ALA A 54 -4.49 4.01 8.44
CA ALA A 54 -3.63 4.12 7.26
C ALA A 54 -3.43 2.78 6.51
N ALA A 55 -3.49 1.64 7.23
CA ALA A 55 -3.43 0.30 6.62
C ALA A 55 -4.66 -0.05 5.77
N ALA A 56 -5.80 0.62 5.93
CA ALA A 56 -6.95 0.48 5.05
C ALA A 56 -6.83 1.42 3.84
N MET A 57 -6.58 2.69 4.10
CA MET A 57 -6.34 3.73 3.10
C MET A 57 -5.56 4.87 3.76
N HIS A 58 -4.48 5.32 3.15
CA HIS A 58 -3.74 6.48 3.65
C HIS A 58 -4.49 7.76 3.30
N PRO A 59 -4.57 8.75 4.20
CA PRO A 59 -5.11 10.06 3.85
C PRO A 59 -4.29 10.71 2.73
N LEU A 60 -4.96 11.45 1.85
CA LEU A 60 -4.28 12.20 0.81
C LEU A 60 -3.49 13.38 1.42
N GLY A 61 -2.21 13.47 1.10
CA GLY A 61 -1.37 14.59 1.51
C GLY A 61 -1.54 15.82 0.60
N THR A 62 -1.28 17.02 1.15
CA THR A 62 -1.35 18.28 0.38
C THR A 62 -0.37 18.31 -0.80
N PHE A 63 0.77 17.63 -0.69
CA PHE A 63 1.73 17.45 -1.78
C PHE A 63 1.15 16.65 -2.95
N ALA A 64 0.39 15.59 -2.66
CA ALA A 64 -0.28 14.78 -3.67
C ALA A 64 -1.45 15.53 -4.32
N ALA A 65 -2.23 16.28 -3.53
CA ALA A 65 -3.29 17.13 -4.04
C ALA A 65 -2.73 18.15 -5.04
N ARG A 66 -1.65 18.85 -4.70
CA ARG A 66 -0.97 19.79 -5.62
C ARG A 66 -0.49 19.12 -6.90
N ALA A 67 0.06 17.88 -6.81
CA ALA A 67 0.49 17.15 -8.00
C ALA A 67 -0.69 16.77 -8.92
N ILE A 68 -1.83 16.40 -8.33
CA ILE A 68 -3.08 16.14 -9.08
C ILE A 68 -3.57 17.44 -9.77
N GLU A 69 -3.58 18.57 -9.08
CA GLU A 69 -3.96 19.88 -9.64
C GLU A 69 -3.08 20.26 -10.85
N GLN A 70 -1.77 20.06 -10.74
CA GLN A 70 -0.83 20.26 -11.86
C GLN A 70 -1.12 19.30 -13.02
N GLY A 71 -1.47 18.05 -12.73
CA GLY A 71 -1.89 17.07 -13.74
C GLY A 71 -3.20 17.46 -14.43
N VAL A 72 -4.16 18.00 -13.69
CA VAL A 72 -5.41 18.57 -14.25
C VAL A 72 -5.08 19.76 -15.16
N ALA A 73 -4.22 20.68 -14.71
CA ALA A 73 -3.79 21.84 -15.51
C ALA A 73 -3.09 21.41 -16.82
N TYR A 74 -2.26 20.36 -16.76
CA TYR A 74 -1.65 19.76 -17.95
C TYR A 74 -2.71 19.22 -18.92
N ARG A 75 -3.72 18.48 -18.40
CA ARG A 75 -4.79 17.93 -19.25
C ARG A 75 -5.67 18.99 -19.90
N LEU A 76 -5.85 20.13 -19.25
CA LEU A 76 -6.65 21.25 -19.75
C LEU A 76 -5.90 22.13 -20.77
N HIS A 77 -4.60 22.34 -20.55
CA HIS A 77 -3.85 23.40 -21.24
C HIS A 77 -2.55 22.92 -21.93
N GLY A 78 -2.22 21.63 -21.86
CA GLY A 78 -0.97 21.07 -22.36
C GLY A 78 0.24 21.40 -21.48
N ALA A 79 1.45 21.13 -22.00
CA ALA A 79 2.71 21.39 -21.29
C ALA A 79 2.93 22.87 -20.99
N GLY A 80 3.62 23.15 -19.87
CA GLY A 80 3.95 24.51 -19.46
C GLY A 80 4.33 24.60 -17.98
N PRO A 81 4.75 25.79 -17.49
CA PRO A 81 5.11 25.99 -16.09
C PRO A 81 3.98 25.59 -15.13
N GLY A 82 4.31 24.92 -14.03
CA GLY A 82 3.34 24.47 -13.03
C GLY A 82 2.41 23.35 -13.49
N ARG A 83 2.72 22.66 -14.58
CA ARG A 83 1.93 21.56 -15.16
C ARG A 83 2.78 20.30 -15.24
N VAL A 84 2.27 19.22 -14.69
CA VAL A 84 2.98 17.93 -14.68
C VAL A 84 2.64 17.17 -15.96
N ASP A 85 3.66 16.91 -16.75
CA ASP A 85 3.60 15.97 -17.87
C ASP A 85 3.99 14.57 -17.39
N PHE A 86 3.19 13.56 -17.80
CA PHE A 86 3.49 12.15 -17.59
C PHE A 86 3.60 11.40 -18.91
N GLY A 87 4.48 11.89 -19.79
CA GLY A 87 4.92 11.19 -20.99
C GLY A 87 5.73 9.92 -20.66
N ALA A 88 6.24 9.24 -21.70
CA ALA A 88 6.92 7.97 -21.57
C ALA A 88 8.13 8.04 -20.60
N ASP A 89 8.92 9.11 -20.67
CA ASP A 89 10.12 9.28 -19.82
C ASP A 89 9.73 9.40 -18.33
N LYS A 90 8.65 10.12 -18.02
CA LYS A 90 8.14 10.26 -16.64
C LYS A 90 7.55 8.96 -16.11
N GLN A 91 6.90 8.18 -16.98
CA GLN A 91 6.41 6.85 -16.62
C GLN A 91 7.58 5.90 -16.31
N GLN A 92 8.63 5.94 -17.12
CA GLN A 92 9.82 5.12 -16.88
C GLN A 92 10.58 5.57 -15.63
N ASP A 93 10.70 6.87 -15.38
CA ASP A 93 11.28 7.42 -14.14
C ASP A 93 10.49 6.98 -12.90
N LEU A 94 9.17 6.99 -12.95
CA LEU A 94 8.33 6.51 -11.85
C LEU A 94 8.55 5.03 -11.55
N LYS A 95 8.67 4.17 -12.57
CA LYS A 95 9.06 2.75 -12.39
C LYS A 95 10.44 2.61 -11.76
N LYS A 96 11.41 3.43 -12.19
CA LYS A 96 12.76 3.44 -11.63
C LYS A 96 12.74 3.78 -10.14
N ARG A 97 12.04 4.85 -9.75
CA ARG A 97 11.93 5.29 -8.35
C ARG A 97 11.19 4.26 -7.48
N TYR A 98 10.11 3.67 -7.99
CA TYR A 98 9.45 2.58 -7.30
C TYR A 98 10.36 1.35 -7.18
N GLY A 99 11.05 0.96 -8.26
CA GLY A 99 12.02 -0.13 -8.24
C GLY A 99 13.11 0.08 -7.17
N GLN A 100 13.64 1.30 -7.04
CA GLN A 100 14.61 1.64 -5.99
C GLN A 100 14.09 1.42 -4.57
N LEU A 101 12.78 1.62 -4.32
CA LEU A 101 12.18 1.36 -3.01
C LEU A 101 12.14 -0.13 -2.64
N ILE A 102 12.23 -1.03 -3.63
CA ILE A 102 12.10 -2.47 -3.41
C ILE A 102 13.32 -3.28 -3.89
N GLY A 103 14.43 -2.63 -4.22
CA GLY A 103 15.65 -3.29 -4.70
C GLY A 103 15.54 -3.86 -6.11
N ALA A 104 14.66 -3.31 -6.97
CA ALA A 104 14.41 -3.75 -8.34
C ALA A 104 14.83 -2.70 -9.38
N THR A 105 14.95 -3.12 -10.65
CA THR A 105 15.15 -2.24 -11.80
C THR A 105 13.83 -1.82 -12.43
N ALA A 106 13.83 -0.75 -13.21
CA ALA A 106 12.62 -0.31 -13.94
C ALA A 106 12.10 -1.37 -14.93
N ASN A 107 12.99 -2.21 -15.50
CA ASN A 107 12.62 -3.28 -16.41
C ASN A 107 11.89 -4.44 -15.75
N GLU A 108 11.95 -4.53 -14.43
CA GLU A 108 11.25 -5.54 -13.64
C GLU A 108 9.88 -5.04 -13.15
N ILE A 109 9.50 -3.78 -13.47
CA ILE A 109 8.28 -3.15 -12.97
C ILE A 109 7.26 -2.95 -14.09
N ALA A 110 6.04 -3.42 -13.86
CA ALA A 110 4.86 -3.12 -14.67
C ALA A 110 3.82 -2.33 -13.86
N TYR A 111 3.05 -1.50 -14.53
CA TYR A 111 1.86 -0.87 -13.96
C TYR A 111 0.68 -1.83 -13.95
N THR A 112 -0.10 -1.80 -12.87
CA THR A 112 -1.35 -2.55 -12.69
C THR A 112 -2.44 -1.65 -12.12
N ALA A 113 -3.67 -2.12 -12.08
CA ALA A 113 -4.75 -1.36 -11.46
C ALA A 113 -4.78 -1.51 -9.92
N SER A 114 -4.20 -2.59 -9.38
CA SER A 114 -4.20 -2.88 -7.94
C SER A 114 -3.22 -4.02 -7.61
N THR A 115 -3.01 -4.29 -6.31
CA THR A 115 -2.31 -5.48 -5.84
C THR A 115 -2.92 -6.76 -6.40
N SER A 116 -4.24 -6.89 -6.29
CA SER A 116 -4.95 -8.09 -6.76
C SER A 116 -4.89 -8.25 -8.28
N ASP A 117 -4.81 -7.16 -9.05
CA ASP A 117 -4.62 -7.23 -10.50
C ASP A 117 -3.24 -7.84 -10.83
N GLY A 118 -2.18 -7.38 -10.15
CA GLY A 118 -0.83 -7.94 -10.31
C GLY A 118 -0.75 -9.41 -9.89
N GLU A 119 -1.37 -9.79 -8.78
CA GLU A 119 -1.44 -11.19 -8.34
C GLU A 119 -2.17 -12.07 -9.35
N ASN A 120 -3.30 -11.61 -9.88
CA ASN A 120 -4.03 -12.32 -10.94
C ASN A 120 -3.21 -12.49 -12.22
N ILE A 121 -2.42 -11.47 -12.64
CA ILE A 121 -1.51 -11.59 -13.79
C ILE A 121 -0.55 -12.77 -13.58
N VAL A 122 0.06 -12.87 -12.40
CA VAL A 122 1.01 -13.95 -12.07
C VAL A 122 0.30 -15.30 -12.04
N VAL A 123 -0.76 -15.43 -11.27
CA VAL A 123 -1.46 -16.70 -11.03
C VAL A 123 -2.07 -17.25 -12.31
N MET A 124 -2.70 -16.40 -13.12
CA MET A 124 -3.29 -16.81 -14.41
C MET A 124 -2.21 -17.06 -15.46
N GLY A 125 -1.10 -16.29 -15.45
CA GLY A 125 0.01 -16.49 -16.36
C GLY A 125 0.75 -17.80 -16.12
N MET A 126 0.88 -18.22 -14.86
CA MET A 126 1.49 -19.51 -14.52
C MET A 126 0.64 -20.71 -14.91
N ASP A 127 -0.65 -20.53 -15.17
CA ASP A 127 -1.62 -21.57 -15.64
C ASP A 127 -1.59 -22.85 -14.80
N LEU A 128 -1.60 -22.68 -13.48
CA LEU A 128 -1.38 -23.78 -12.54
C LEU A 128 -2.46 -24.86 -12.62
N ALA A 129 -3.68 -24.51 -13.04
CA ALA A 129 -4.76 -25.45 -13.24
C ALA A 129 -4.44 -26.48 -14.34
N LYS A 130 -3.66 -26.10 -15.38
CA LYS A 130 -3.22 -27.02 -16.43
C LYS A 130 -1.89 -27.69 -16.12
N ARG A 131 -0.96 -26.96 -15.48
CA ARG A 131 0.39 -27.48 -15.20
C ARG A 131 0.44 -28.46 -14.03
N GLY A 132 -0.60 -28.49 -13.21
CA GLY A 132 -0.65 -29.30 -12.00
C GLY A 132 0.31 -28.85 -10.91
N GLY A 133 0.34 -29.59 -9.82
CA GLY A 133 1.09 -29.25 -8.62
C GLY A 133 0.23 -28.53 -7.58
N ASN A 134 0.86 -28.00 -6.54
CA ASN A 134 0.16 -27.31 -5.48
C ASN A 134 0.60 -25.87 -5.29
N ILE A 135 -0.26 -25.10 -4.62
CA ILE A 135 -0.01 -23.76 -4.14
C ILE A 135 0.03 -23.80 -2.62
N VAL A 136 1.02 -23.15 -2.02
CA VAL A 136 1.10 -22.96 -0.56
C VAL A 136 0.82 -21.51 -0.24
N ILE A 137 -0.14 -21.28 0.65
CA ILE A 137 -0.48 -19.97 1.21
C ILE A 137 -0.61 -20.09 2.73
N ASP A 138 -0.85 -18.98 3.42
CA ASP A 138 -1.20 -18.98 4.84
C ASP A 138 -2.49 -18.19 5.12
N GLU A 139 -3.06 -18.42 6.30
CA GLU A 139 -4.35 -17.81 6.68
C GLU A 139 -4.26 -16.34 7.10
N LEU A 140 -3.05 -15.78 7.26
CA LEU A 140 -2.82 -14.36 7.50
C LEU A 140 -2.68 -13.56 6.21
N HIS A 141 -2.91 -14.20 5.05
CA HIS A 141 -2.92 -13.56 3.75
C HIS A 141 -4.16 -12.65 3.59
N PHE A 142 -4.13 -11.79 2.55
CA PHE A 142 -5.26 -10.92 2.24
C PHE A 142 -6.51 -11.72 1.82
N THR A 143 -7.67 -11.31 2.30
CA THR A 143 -8.95 -12.04 2.09
C THR A 143 -9.22 -12.32 0.60
N THR A 144 -8.93 -11.36 -0.30
CA THR A 144 -9.14 -11.56 -1.74
C THR A 144 -8.26 -12.67 -2.29
N SER A 145 -7.00 -12.74 -1.86
CA SER A 145 -6.07 -13.81 -2.26
C SER A 145 -6.58 -15.17 -1.75
N LEU A 146 -7.02 -15.24 -0.49
CA LEU A 146 -7.57 -16.48 0.08
C LEU A 146 -8.72 -17.04 -0.75
N TYR A 147 -9.72 -16.20 -1.11
CA TYR A 147 -10.83 -16.69 -1.91
C TYR A 147 -10.43 -16.99 -3.36
N MET A 148 -9.51 -16.23 -3.96
CA MET A 148 -9.00 -16.47 -5.30
C MET A 148 -8.34 -17.86 -5.38
N TYR A 149 -7.48 -18.20 -4.43
CA TYR A 149 -6.85 -19.52 -4.37
C TYR A 149 -7.87 -20.64 -4.09
N LYS A 150 -8.89 -20.38 -3.28
CA LYS A 150 -10.01 -21.33 -3.09
C LYS A 150 -10.82 -21.54 -4.37
N GLU A 151 -10.97 -20.55 -5.22
CA GLU A 151 -11.60 -20.73 -6.55
C GLU A 151 -10.72 -21.55 -7.51
N LEU A 152 -9.38 -21.44 -7.40
CA LEU A 152 -8.46 -22.30 -8.16
C LEU A 152 -8.50 -23.76 -7.67
N GLU A 153 -8.69 -24.00 -6.38
CA GLU A 153 -8.89 -25.35 -5.82
C GLU A 153 -10.10 -26.03 -6.47
N LYS A 154 -11.22 -25.31 -6.69
CA LYS A 154 -12.38 -25.82 -7.41
C LYS A 154 -12.07 -26.19 -8.87
N LYS A 155 -10.99 -25.66 -9.45
CA LYS A 155 -10.50 -25.97 -10.79
C LYS A 155 -9.44 -27.09 -10.81
N GLY A 156 -9.25 -27.77 -9.68
CA GLY A 156 -8.34 -28.92 -9.56
C GLY A 156 -6.91 -28.57 -9.12
N VAL A 157 -6.62 -27.35 -8.72
CA VAL A 157 -5.32 -27.01 -8.12
C VAL A 157 -5.30 -27.43 -6.66
N GLU A 158 -4.30 -28.21 -6.23
CA GLU A 158 -4.12 -28.54 -4.82
C GLU A 158 -3.73 -27.28 -4.05
N LEU A 159 -4.51 -26.91 -3.03
CA LEU A 159 -4.25 -25.74 -2.19
C LEU A 159 -3.88 -26.20 -0.77
N ARG A 160 -2.74 -25.72 -0.27
CA ARG A 160 -2.27 -25.94 1.10
C ARG A 160 -2.28 -24.63 1.85
N ILE A 161 -3.05 -24.58 2.95
CA ILE A 161 -3.20 -23.36 3.78
C ILE A 161 -2.51 -23.61 5.11
N VAL A 162 -1.40 -22.93 5.34
CA VAL A 162 -0.66 -22.95 6.60
C VAL A 162 -1.41 -22.15 7.66
N LYS A 163 -1.66 -22.76 8.81
CA LYS A 163 -2.34 -22.13 9.93
C LYS A 163 -1.38 -21.35 10.81
N HIS A 164 -1.83 -20.21 11.30
CA HIS A 164 -1.04 -19.43 12.25
C HIS A 164 -0.96 -20.13 13.62
N ARG A 165 0.14 -19.87 14.34
CA ARG A 165 0.30 -20.18 15.77
C ARG A 165 0.49 -18.88 16.52
N ASN A 166 -0.41 -18.59 17.44
CA ASN A 166 -0.38 -17.32 18.18
C ASN A 166 -0.25 -16.09 17.28
N TRP A 167 -1.01 -16.09 16.16
CA TRP A 167 -1.06 -14.98 15.18
C TRP A 167 0.26 -14.74 14.42
N ALA A 168 1.12 -15.73 14.34
CA ALA A 168 2.34 -15.76 13.52
C ALA A 168 2.38 -17.03 12.67
N ILE A 169 3.01 -16.97 11.51
CA ILE A 169 3.29 -18.12 10.66
C ILE A 169 4.71 -18.60 10.94
N ASP A 170 4.84 -19.86 11.35
CA ASP A 170 6.13 -20.49 11.60
C ASP A 170 6.74 -20.98 10.27
N VAL A 171 7.99 -20.63 10.02
CA VAL A 171 8.75 -21.08 8.84
C VAL A 171 8.79 -22.61 8.75
N LYS A 172 8.82 -23.33 9.89
CA LYS A 172 8.76 -24.78 9.91
C LYS A 172 7.41 -25.35 9.42
N ASP A 173 6.31 -24.61 9.62
CA ASP A 173 5.02 -25.02 9.11
C ASP A 173 4.94 -24.77 7.59
N MET A 174 5.56 -23.70 7.11
CA MET A 174 5.77 -23.47 5.66
C MET A 174 6.64 -24.59 5.05
N ASP A 175 7.75 -24.95 5.70
CA ASP A 175 8.65 -26.03 5.25
C ASP A 175 7.91 -27.37 5.07
N ARG A 176 7.01 -27.70 6.01
CA ARG A 176 6.19 -28.93 5.92
C ARG A 176 5.15 -28.88 4.80
N ALA A 177 4.66 -27.70 4.47
CA ALA A 177 3.64 -27.52 3.44
C ALA A 177 4.23 -27.47 2.01
N ILE A 178 5.47 -26.99 1.86
CA ILE A 178 6.16 -26.87 0.58
C ILE A 178 6.82 -28.22 0.23
N ASP A 179 6.59 -28.74 -0.97
CA ASP A 179 7.23 -29.95 -1.47
C ASP A 179 7.67 -29.83 -2.94
N LYS A 180 8.18 -30.91 -3.52
CA LYS A 180 8.64 -30.96 -4.93
C LYS A 180 7.53 -30.69 -5.97
N ASN A 181 6.27 -30.81 -5.58
CA ASN A 181 5.12 -30.54 -6.43
C ASN A 181 4.61 -29.10 -6.25
N THR A 182 5.14 -28.34 -5.28
CA THR A 182 4.77 -26.94 -5.09
C THR A 182 5.24 -26.12 -6.27
N ARG A 183 4.35 -25.30 -6.82
CA ARG A 183 4.63 -24.40 -7.95
C ARG A 183 4.72 -22.94 -7.52
N LEU A 184 3.91 -22.56 -6.55
CA LEU A 184 3.83 -21.20 -6.05
C LEU A 184 3.65 -21.22 -4.54
N VAL A 185 4.44 -20.40 -3.86
CA VAL A 185 4.20 -19.96 -2.49
C VAL A 185 3.75 -18.52 -2.54
N SER A 186 2.54 -18.22 -2.03
CA SER A 186 2.04 -16.85 -1.98
C SER A 186 1.88 -16.41 -0.54
N LEU A 187 2.40 -15.22 -0.22
CA LEU A 187 2.33 -14.65 1.11
C LEU A 187 2.08 -13.13 1.06
N ALA A 188 1.46 -12.59 2.11
CA ALA A 188 1.48 -11.15 2.35
C ALA A 188 2.72 -10.82 3.18
N LEU A 189 3.73 -10.14 2.60
CA LEU A 189 4.99 -9.86 3.29
C LEU A 189 4.76 -9.22 4.67
N VAL A 190 3.80 -8.30 4.74
CA VAL A 190 3.22 -7.79 5.98
C VAL A 190 1.72 -8.08 5.95
N SER A 191 1.24 -8.82 6.93
CA SER A 191 -0.18 -9.16 7.02
C SER A 191 -1.05 -7.94 7.30
N ASN A 192 -2.11 -7.77 6.52
CA ASN A 192 -3.14 -6.78 6.81
C ASN A 192 -4.03 -7.15 8.01
N VAL A 193 -3.98 -8.41 8.44
CA VAL A 193 -4.76 -8.93 9.56
C VAL A 193 -4.29 -8.34 10.87
N ASN A 194 -2.97 -8.39 11.10
CA ASN A 194 -2.38 -8.06 12.39
C ASN A 194 -0.98 -7.41 12.32
N GLY A 195 -0.46 -7.14 11.13
CA GLY A 195 0.87 -6.56 10.95
C GLY A 195 2.04 -7.55 11.06
N PHE A 196 1.77 -8.86 11.17
CA PHE A 196 2.84 -9.87 11.17
C PHE A 196 3.72 -9.73 9.92
N ILE A 197 5.05 -9.79 10.10
CA ILE A 197 6.03 -9.81 9.00
C ILE A 197 6.50 -11.23 8.80
N HIS A 198 6.39 -11.75 7.57
CA HIS A 198 6.97 -13.04 7.20
C HIS A 198 8.49 -12.98 7.13
N ASP A 199 9.15 -14.04 7.57
CA ASP A 199 10.54 -14.32 7.17
C ASP A 199 10.54 -14.79 5.71
N ALA A 200 10.28 -13.85 4.80
CA ALA A 200 10.18 -14.13 3.38
C ALA A 200 11.49 -14.71 2.81
N LYS A 201 12.65 -14.33 3.36
CA LYS A 201 13.95 -14.87 2.93
C LYS A 201 14.04 -16.36 3.21
N ALA A 202 13.68 -16.80 4.42
CA ALA A 202 13.68 -18.21 4.77
C ALA A 202 12.65 -18.99 3.94
N VAL A 203 11.42 -18.45 3.78
CA VAL A 203 10.37 -19.09 2.98
C VAL A 203 10.77 -19.19 1.50
N SER A 204 11.36 -18.15 0.92
CA SER A 204 11.85 -18.16 -0.46
C SER A 204 12.95 -19.20 -0.67
N ALA A 205 13.90 -19.32 0.27
CA ALA A 205 14.95 -20.33 0.19
C ALA A 205 14.35 -21.76 0.20
N LEU A 206 13.34 -22.03 1.04
CA LEU A 206 12.64 -23.31 1.07
C LEU A 206 11.87 -23.59 -0.23
N ALA A 207 11.20 -22.58 -0.78
CA ALA A 207 10.45 -22.68 -2.04
C ALA A 207 11.40 -23.00 -3.21
N HIS A 208 12.48 -22.22 -3.35
CA HIS A 208 13.45 -22.39 -4.42
C HIS A 208 14.18 -23.72 -4.37
N ALA A 209 14.53 -24.20 -3.16
CA ALA A 209 15.14 -25.52 -2.98
C ALA A 209 14.26 -26.67 -3.48
N ARG A 210 12.95 -26.43 -3.67
CA ARG A 210 11.97 -27.40 -4.18
C ARG A 210 11.42 -27.05 -5.57
N GLY A 211 11.99 -26.03 -6.21
CA GLY A 211 11.62 -25.57 -7.55
C GLY A 211 10.32 -24.77 -7.63
N ALA A 212 9.84 -24.28 -6.50
CA ALA A 212 8.67 -23.41 -6.43
C ALA A 212 9.05 -21.92 -6.53
N TYR A 213 8.15 -21.08 -7.05
CA TYR A 213 8.28 -19.62 -7.11
C TYR A 213 7.57 -18.97 -5.93
N VAL A 214 7.96 -17.71 -5.62
CA VAL A 214 7.39 -16.94 -4.52
C VAL A 214 6.74 -15.67 -5.04
N PHE A 215 5.44 -15.52 -4.75
CA PHE A 215 4.70 -14.27 -4.89
C PHE A 215 4.54 -13.60 -3.53
N ALA A 216 4.78 -12.29 -3.45
CA ALA A 216 4.55 -11.49 -2.27
C ALA A 216 3.58 -10.34 -2.53
N ASP A 217 2.47 -10.29 -1.79
CA ASP A 217 1.71 -9.05 -1.62
C ASP A 217 2.52 -8.13 -0.69
N ILE A 218 3.05 -7.04 -1.24
CA ILE A 218 3.88 -6.09 -0.50
C ILE A 218 3.18 -4.76 -0.21
N ILE A 219 1.85 -4.69 -0.42
CA ILE A 219 1.09 -3.43 -0.25
C ILE A 219 1.14 -2.88 1.17
N GLN A 220 1.30 -3.73 2.20
CA GLN A 220 1.44 -3.30 3.57
C GLN A 220 2.89 -3.05 3.97
N ALA A 221 3.84 -3.44 3.14
CA ALA A 221 5.28 -3.34 3.40
C ALA A 221 5.91 -2.11 2.74
N VAL A 222 5.74 -1.96 1.41
CA VAL A 222 6.39 -0.89 0.64
C VAL A 222 5.94 0.49 1.12
N GLY A 223 6.90 1.34 1.51
CA GLY A 223 6.66 2.65 2.10
C GLY A 223 6.47 2.66 3.63
N SER A 224 6.36 1.49 4.28
CA SER A 224 6.23 1.39 5.74
C SER A 224 7.39 0.66 6.42
N VAL A 225 7.94 -0.36 5.76
CA VAL A 225 9.13 -1.11 6.19
C VAL A 225 10.07 -1.31 5.00
N PRO A 226 11.38 -1.55 5.23
CA PRO A 226 12.31 -1.87 4.16
C PRO A 226 11.89 -3.13 3.38
N VAL A 227 11.96 -3.04 2.05
CA VAL A 227 11.71 -4.16 1.14
C VAL A 227 12.86 -4.23 0.16
N ASP A 228 13.49 -5.39 0.04
CA ASP A 228 14.43 -5.73 -1.03
C ASP A 228 14.04 -7.09 -1.60
N VAL A 229 13.32 -7.06 -2.71
CA VAL A 229 12.76 -8.29 -3.32
C VAL A 229 13.84 -9.28 -3.72
N LYS A 230 15.03 -8.80 -4.11
CA LYS A 230 16.17 -9.67 -4.48
C LYS A 230 16.81 -10.31 -3.26
N ALA A 231 17.08 -9.53 -2.22
CA ALA A 231 17.64 -10.05 -0.97
C ALA A 231 16.69 -11.01 -0.24
N LEU A 232 15.38 -10.82 -0.41
CA LEU A 232 14.33 -11.69 0.12
C LEU A 232 14.06 -12.92 -0.75
N GLY A 233 14.59 -12.98 -1.97
CA GLY A 233 14.36 -14.08 -2.92
C GLY A 233 12.93 -14.11 -3.46
N ILE A 234 12.26 -12.97 -3.56
CA ILE A 234 10.89 -12.86 -4.11
C ILE A 234 10.96 -12.85 -5.63
N ASP A 235 10.15 -13.67 -6.28
CA ASP A 235 10.10 -13.82 -7.74
C ASP A 235 9.10 -12.87 -8.37
N PHE A 236 7.97 -12.65 -7.69
CA PHE A 236 6.89 -11.76 -8.08
C PHE A 236 6.39 -10.97 -6.87
N ALA A 237 6.12 -9.69 -7.05
CA ALA A 237 5.49 -8.90 -6.00
C ALA A 237 4.49 -7.90 -6.56
N SER A 238 3.45 -7.60 -5.81
CA SER A 238 2.48 -6.57 -6.22
C SER A 238 2.09 -5.64 -5.06
N ALA A 239 1.84 -4.37 -5.40
CA ALA A 239 1.33 -3.38 -4.47
C ALA A 239 0.47 -2.33 -5.15
N GLY A 240 -0.70 -2.02 -4.59
CA GLY A 240 -1.43 -0.80 -4.89
C GLY A 240 -0.79 0.41 -4.23
N THR A 241 -1.08 1.61 -4.71
CA THR A 241 -0.40 2.85 -4.29
C THR A 241 -1.06 3.56 -3.11
N TYR A 242 -2.31 3.29 -2.81
CA TYR A 242 -3.20 4.06 -1.92
C TYR A 242 -3.00 3.85 -0.41
N LYS A 243 -1.97 3.07 -0.02
CA LYS A 243 -1.59 2.89 1.39
C LYS A 243 -0.30 3.66 1.66
N TRP A 244 0.76 2.99 2.01
CA TRP A 244 2.01 3.60 2.49
C TRP A 244 2.81 4.37 1.43
N LEU A 245 2.47 4.21 0.14
CA LEU A 245 2.97 5.07 -0.93
C LEU A 245 2.16 6.37 -1.09
N MET A 246 1.12 6.58 -0.26
CA MET A 246 0.32 7.82 -0.19
C MET A 246 -0.29 8.24 -1.52
N GLY A 247 -0.46 7.29 -2.45
CA GLY A 247 -1.14 7.48 -3.73
C GLY A 247 -2.65 7.25 -3.65
N GLU A 248 -3.28 7.03 -4.81
CA GLU A 248 -4.72 6.79 -4.92
C GLU A 248 -5.01 5.39 -5.47
N ARG A 249 -6.25 4.93 -5.35
CA ARG A 249 -6.75 3.68 -5.93
C ARG A 249 -6.72 3.72 -7.45
N GLY A 250 -6.68 2.56 -8.08
CA GLY A 250 -6.68 2.44 -9.54
C GLY A 250 -5.28 2.45 -10.16
N LEU A 251 -4.22 2.53 -9.36
CA LEU A 251 -2.84 2.36 -9.77
C LEU A 251 -2.10 1.45 -8.79
N GLY A 252 -1.30 0.56 -9.33
CA GLY A 252 -0.41 -0.34 -8.60
C GLY A 252 0.81 -0.68 -9.44
N PHE A 253 1.69 -1.48 -8.84
CA PHE A 253 2.90 -1.99 -9.46
C PHE A 253 2.96 -3.51 -9.32
N LEU A 254 3.45 -4.16 -10.36
CA LEU A 254 3.84 -5.56 -10.38
C LEU A 254 5.35 -5.63 -10.62
N TYR A 255 6.06 -6.30 -9.74
CA TYR A 255 7.45 -6.72 -9.93
C TYR A 255 7.45 -8.14 -10.49
N VAL A 256 8.24 -8.34 -11.54
CA VAL A 256 8.52 -9.66 -12.13
C VAL A 256 10.02 -9.77 -12.31
N ARG A 257 10.64 -10.74 -11.64
CA ARG A 257 12.07 -11.01 -11.79
C ARG A 257 12.43 -11.19 -13.27
N GLU A 258 13.50 -10.58 -13.73
CA GLU A 258 13.80 -10.39 -15.15
C GLU A 258 13.87 -11.71 -15.93
N ASP A 259 14.53 -12.73 -15.39
CA ASP A 259 14.69 -14.04 -16.02
C ASP A 259 13.39 -14.87 -16.15
N LEU A 260 12.33 -14.48 -15.42
CA LEU A 260 11.03 -15.14 -15.46
C LEU A 260 10.08 -14.53 -16.50
N GLN A 261 10.43 -13.35 -17.01
CA GLN A 261 9.57 -12.61 -17.92
C GLN A 261 9.48 -13.30 -19.29
N GLY A 262 8.26 -13.65 -19.71
CA GLY A 262 8.00 -14.33 -20.98
C GLY A 262 8.34 -15.85 -20.98
N THR A 263 9.05 -16.32 -19.97
CA THR A 263 9.44 -17.74 -19.81
C THR A 263 8.48 -18.46 -18.84
N VAL A 264 8.66 -18.19 -17.54
CA VAL A 264 7.78 -18.74 -16.49
C VAL A 264 6.45 -17.98 -16.47
N LEU A 265 6.50 -16.65 -16.66
CA LEU A 265 5.31 -15.81 -16.75
C LEU A 265 5.11 -15.32 -18.19
N PRO A 266 4.36 -16.03 -19.04
CA PRO A 266 3.98 -15.56 -20.35
C PRO A 266 2.95 -14.44 -20.28
N THR A 267 2.83 -13.66 -21.35
CA THR A 267 1.75 -12.67 -21.51
C THR A 267 0.43 -13.39 -21.81
N THR A 268 -0.57 -13.18 -20.97
CA THR A 268 -1.91 -13.82 -21.09
C THR A 268 -3.04 -12.80 -21.25
N ARG A 269 -2.73 -11.52 -21.10
CA ARG A 269 -3.66 -10.39 -21.25
C ARG A 269 -3.09 -9.45 -22.31
N TYR A 270 -3.92 -9.01 -23.24
CA TYR A 270 -3.45 -8.25 -24.39
C TYR A 270 -4.04 -6.83 -24.39
N GLY A 271 -3.22 -5.85 -24.72
CA GLY A 271 -3.61 -4.46 -24.72
C GLY A 271 -2.72 -3.56 -25.58
N HIS A 272 -2.99 -2.27 -25.55
CA HIS A 272 -2.45 -1.29 -26.50
C HIS A 272 -0.92 -1.09 -26.45
N ARG A 273 -0.25 -1.33 -25.33
CA ARG A 273 1.15 -0.94 -25.12
C ARG A 273 2.09 -2.11 -24.83
N GLN A 274 1.84 -3.27 -25.38
CA GLN A 274 2.62 -4.47 -25.09
C GLN A 274 3.58 -4.86 -26.21
N VAL A 275 3.45 -4.21 -27.36
CA VAL A 275 4.21 -4.57 -28.57
C VAL A 275 4.80 -3.33 -29.23
N THR A 276 5.88 -3.56 -29.96
CA THR A 276 6.52 -2.61 -30.86
C THR A 276 6.62 -3.20 -32.26
N ASN A 277 7.01 -2.39 -33.23
CA ASN A 277 7.23 -2.81 -34.61
C ASN A 277 6.02 -3.56 -35.22
N PHE A 278 4.80 -3.11 -34.90
CA PHE A 278 3.59 -3.74 -35.42
C PHE A 278 3.46 -3.52 -36.93
N ASN A 279 3.64 -4.62 -37.71
CA ASN A 279 3.37 -4.63 -39.14
C ASN A 279 1.91 -5.05 -39.38
N ARG A 280 1.10 -4.10 -39.84
CA ARG A 280 -0.35 -4.32 -40.07
C ARG A 280 -0.63 -5.26 -41.24
N ALA A 281 0.25 -5.28 -42.25
CA ALA A 281 0.03 -6.11 -43.45
C ALA A 281 0.26 -7.59 -43.16
N GLU A 282 1.29 -7.88 -42.37
CA GLU A 282 1.69 -9.25 -42.04
C GLU A 282 1.19 -9.72 -40.67
N LEU A 283 0.56 -8.82 -39.88
CA LEU A 283 0.13 -9.07 -38.50
C LEU A 283 1.26 -9.60 -37.62
N THR A 284 2.46 -9.04 -37.80
CA THR A 284 3.65 -9.35 -37.01
C THR A 284 3.98 -8.22 -36.05
N TRP A 285 4.64 -8.55 -34.95
CA TRP A 285 5.05 -7.58 -33.93
C TRP A 285 6.19 -8.13 -33.09
N GLU A 286 6.81 -7.27 -32.30
CA GLU A 286 7.75 -7.63 -31.26
C GLU A 286 7.18 -7.28 -29.89
N PRO A 287 7.29 -8.17 -28.87
CA PRO A 287 6.88 -7.82 -27.51
C PRO A 287 7.78 -6.72 -26.95
N LEU A 288 7.21 -5.80 -26.16
CA LEU A 288 8.03 -4.83 -25.44
C LEU A 288 8.99 -5.54 -24.47
N PRO A 289 10.23 -5.03 -24.34
CA PRO A 289 11.18 -5.56 -23.38
C PRO A 289 10.72 -5.30 -21.93
N GLY A 290 11.25 -6.08 -21.00
CA GLY A 290 10.98 -5.91 -19.59
C GLY A 290 9.54 -6.25 -19.21
N ALA A 291 9.15 -5.88 -17.99
CA ALA A 291 7.81 -6.15 -17.46
C ALA A 291 6.69 -5.31 -18.13
N ALA A 292 7.04 -4.32 -18.97
CA ALA A 292 6.06 -3.54 -19.70
C ALA A 292 5.11 -4.41 -20.57
N LYS A 293 5.55 -5.59 -20.98
CA LYS A 293 4.70 -6.57 -21.68
C LYS A 293 3.46 -7.05 -20.89
N TYR A 294 3.40 -6.80 -19.59
CA TYR A 294 2.24 -7.15 -18.75
C TYR A 294 1.23 -6.00 -18.61
N GLU A 295 1.54 -4.81 -19.15
CA GLU A 295 0.66 -3.64 -19.10
C GLU A 295 -0.34 -3.66 -20.25
N THR A 296 -1.64 -3.75 -19.95
CA THR A 296 -2.68 -3.77 -20.99
C THR A 296 -3.07 -2.39 -21.50
N GLY A 297 -2.64 -1.31 -20.84
CA GLY A 297 -2.98 0.07 -21.23
C GLY A 297 -2.08 1.10 -20.60
N GLY A 298 -2.36 2.37 -20.89
CA GLY A 298 -1.68 3.49 -20.23
C GLY A 298 -2.22 3.74 -18.83
N ILE A 299 -1.39 4.35 -17.99
CA ILE A 299 -1.81 4.79 -16.65
C ILE A 299 -2.46 6.17 -16.70
N GLY A 300 -3.37 6.42 -15.75
CA GLY A 300 -3.97 7.74 -15.59
C GLY A 300 -2.95 8.79 -15.13
N VAL A 301 -2.83 9.89 -15.86
CA VAL A 301 -1.87 10.98 -15.54
C VAL A 301 -2.03 11.47 -14.09
N LEU A 302 -3.27 11.62 -13.60
CA LEU A 302 -3.55 12.13 -12.25
C LEU A 302 -3.10 11.13 -11.17
N LEU A 303 -3.31 9.82 -11.41
CA LEU A 303 -2.89 8.77 -10.51
C LEU A 303 -1.36 8.67 -10.46
N ALA A 304 -0.71 8.80 -11.62
CA ALA A 304 0.74 8.80 -11.72
C ALA A 304 1.36 10.02 -11.02
N ALA A 305 0.77 11.21 -11.19
CA ALA A 305 1.20 12.41 -10.50
C ALA A 305 1.07 12.27 -8.97
N CYS A 306 -0.07 11.75 -8.52
CA CYS A 306 -0.35 11.49 -7.10
C CYS A 306 0.71 10.58 -6.47
N VAL A 307 0.93 9.38 -7.02
CA VAL A 307 1.88 8.43 -6.45
C VAL A 307 3.33 8.88 -6.61
N SER A 308 3.65 9.61 -7.68
CA SER A 308 4.99 10.20 -7.85
C SER A 308 5.33 11.12 -6.69
N ALA A 309 4.41 12.03 -6.34
CA ALA A 309 4.56 12.93 -5.20
C ALA A 309 4.61 12.16 -3.86
N GLY A 310 3.84 11.07 -3.74
CA GLY A 310 3.86 10.19 -2.57
C GLY A 310 5.21 9.49 -2.38
N ILE A 311 5.79 8.96 -3.44
CA ILE A 311 7.13 8.33 -3.41
C ILE A 311 8.19 9.36 -3.03
N ASP A 312 8.17 10.56 -3.63
CA ASP A 312 9.11 11.63 -3.29
C ASP A 312 9.00 12.02 -1.81
N TYR A 313 7.76 12.08 -1.29
CA TYR A 313 7.51 12.40 0.11
C TYR A 313 8.07 11.32 1.06
N VAL A 314 7.78 10.04 0.78
CA VAL A 314 8.31 8.90 1.55
C VAL A 314 9.84 8.86 1.54
N GLN A 315 10.45 9.06 0.36
CA GLN A 315 11.90 9.11 0.24
C GLN A 315 12.51 10.32 0.97
N GLY A 316 11.87 11.47 0.89
CA GLY A 316 12.27 12.69 1.59
C GLY A 316 12.23 12.58 3.12
N LEU A 317 11.23 11.88 3.66
CA LEU A 317 11.15 11.59 5.09
C LEU A 317 12.18 10.54 5.54
N GLY A 318 12.50 9.59 4.67
CA GLY A 318 13.40 8.47 4.94
C GLY A 318 12.71 7.31 5.67
N LEU A 319 12.80 6.12 5.07
CA LEU A 319 12.06 4.94 5.52
C LEU A 319 12.43 4.50 6.94
N ASP A 320 13.71 4.62 7.33
CA ASP A 320 14.16 4.30 8.70
C ASP A 320 13.50 5.21 9.74
N LYS A 321 13.35 6.50 9.43
CA LYS A 321 12.66 7.45 10.31
C LYS A 321 11.17 7.16 10.37
N ILE A 322 10.53 6.80 9.24
CA ILE A 322 9.12 6.40 9.18
C ILE A 322 8.90 5.19 10.09
N ARG A 323 9.74 4.17 9.96
CA ARG A 323 9.68 2.94 10.79
C ARG A 323 9.90 3.24 12.28
N ALA A 324 10.93 4.02 12.60
CA ALA A 324 11.23 4.39 13.99
C ALA A 324 10.09 5.20 14.62
N HIS A 325 9.49 6.11 13.86
CA HIS A 325 8.32 6.87 14.30
C HIS A 325 7.11 5.97 14.58
N ALA A 326 6.77 5.10 13.64
CA ALA A 326 5.66 4.17 13.81
C ALA A 326 5.88 3.26 15.04
N ARG A 327 7.11 2.74 15.22
CA ARG A 327 7.45 1.87 16.33
C ARG A 327 7.24 2.51 17.69
N GLN A 328 7.64 3.77 17.89
CA GLN A 328 7.40 4.47 19.16
C GLN A 328 5.91 4.49 19.55
N LEU A 329 5.04 4.72 18.55
CA LEU A 329 3.59 4.79 18.75
C LEU A 329 2.96 3.40 18.94
N THR A 330 3.39 2.41 18.15
CA THR A 330 2.88 1.04 18.24
C THR A 330 3.34 0.33 19.51
N ASP A 331 4.59 0.49 19.94
CA ASP A 331 5.12 -0.07 21.20
C ASP A 331 4.30 0.45 22.39
N ARG A 332 3.88 1.71 22.34
CA ARG A 332 3.03 2.29 23.39
C ARG A 332 1.65 1.66 23.41
N LEU A 333 0.99 1.51 22.26
CA LEU A 333 -0.32 0.85 22.17
C LEU A 333 -0.25 -0.63 22.61
N GLN A 334 0.80 -1.37 22.22
CA GLN A 334 1.01 -2.76 22.64
C GLN A 334 1.23 -2.91 24.14
N ARG A 335 1.77 -1.91 24.82
CA ARG A 335 1.96 -1.90 26.26
C ARG A 335 0.71 -1.47 27.02
N GLU A 336 -0.03 -0.47 26.53
CA GLU A 336 -1.06 0.23 27.29
C GLU A 336 -2.49 -0.30 27.04
N LEU A 337 -2.78 -0.92 25.90
CA LEU A 337 -4.10 -1.49 25.62
C LEU A 337 -4.40 -2.83 26.32
N PRO A 338 -3.44 -3.76 26.50
CA PRO A 338 -3.73 -5.04 27.18
C PRO A 338 -4.26 -4.91 28.60
N PRO A 339 -3.76 -4.02 29.46
CA PRO A 339 -4.35 -3.80 30.79
C PRO A 339 -5.81 -3.32 30.77
N LEU A 340 -6.25 -2.72 29.65
CA LEU A 340 -7.63 -2.29 29.43
C LEU A 340 -8.52 -3.42 28.89
N GLY A 341 -7.97 -4.63 28.68
CA GLY A 341 -8.70 -5.81 28.24
C GLY A 341 -8.67 -6.08 26.74
N TYR A 342 -7.83 -5.37 25.98
CA TYR A 342 -7.58 -5.58 24.55
C TYR A 342 -6.42 -6.57 24.37
N LYS A 343 -6.72 -7.83 24.14
CA LYS A 343 -5.70 -8.88 23.99
C LYS A 343 -4.97 -8.72 22.65
N PRO A 344 -3.62 -8.65 22.63
CA PRO A 344 -2.88 -8.49 21.39
C PRO A 344 -3.04 -9.70 20.45
N LEU A 345 -3.28 -9.43 19.16
CA LEU A 345 -3.22 -10.38 18.05
C LEU A 345 -1.99 -10.14 17.18
N THR A 346 -1.30 -9.04 17.38
CA THR A 346 -0.01 -8.75 16.78
C THR A 346 1.09 -9.38 17.64
N PRO A 347 2.03 -10.16 17.05
CA PRO A 347 3.15 -10.69 17.79
C PRO A 347 3.98 -9.62 18.48
N GLN A 348 4.58 -9.97 19.62
CA GLN A 348 5.53 -9.09 20.32
C GLN A 348 6.74 -8.77 19.45
N GLY A 349 7.24 -7.55 19.55
CA GLY A 349 8.38 -7.08 18.75
C GLY A 349 8.04 -6.80 17.29
N ASN A 350 6.76 -6.67 16.94
CA ASN A 350 6.33 -6.26 15.61
C ASN A 350 6.87 -4.87 15.27
N GLU A 351 7.43 -4.74 14.07
CA GLU A 351 8.07 -3.51 13.60
C GLU A 351 7.26 -2.77 12.53
N THR A 352 6.04 -3.24 12.27
CA THR A 352 5.14 -2.59 11.31
C THR A 352 4.24 -1.56 11.99
N PRO A 353 3.70 -0.60 11.23
CA PRO A 353 2.77 0.38 11.78
C PRO A 353 1.36 -0.19 12.06
N ILE A 354 1.16 -1.51 11.95
CA ILE A 354 -0.14 -2.18 12.06
C ILE A 354 -0.21 -2.99 13.35
N LEU A 355 -1.24 -2.77 14.14
CA LEU A 355 -1.56 -3.56 15.32
C LEU A 355 -2.98 -4.09 15.26
N ALA A 356 -3.19 -5.28 15.80
CA ALA A 356 -4.52 -5.85 15.99
C ALA A 356 -4.73 -6.34 17.42
N PHE A 357 -5.97 -6.24 17.88
CA PHE A 357 -6.40 -6.64 19.22
C PHE A 357 -7.72 -7.40 19.13
N GLU A 358 -7.88 -8.41 19.99
CA GLU A 358 -9.13 -9.11 20.19
C GLU A 358 -10.11 -8.23 20.97
N LEU A 359 -11.36 -8.20 20.54
CA LEU A 359 -12.45 -7.45 21.17
C LEU A 359 -13.36 -8.37 21.95
N LYS A 360 -13.82 -7.91 23.11
CA LYS A 360 -14.91 -8.55 23.86
C LYS A 360 -16.28 -8.17 23.28
N ASP A 361 -16.40 -6.94 22.82
CA ASP A 361 -17.63 -6.38 22.25
C ASP A 361 -17.26 -5.42 21.10
N ALA A 362 -17.42 -5.91 19.88
CA ALA A 362 -17.11 -5.13 18.68
C ALA A 362 -18.09 -3.95 18.49
N ALA A 363 -19.37 -4.12 18.88
CA ALA A 363 -20.36 -3.06 18.73
C ALA A 363 -20.12 -1.91 19.71
N ALA A 364 -19.85 -2.23 20.97
CA ALA A 364 -19.51 -1.22 21.99
C ALA A 364 -18.20 -0.51 21.62
N THR A 365 -17.18 -1.24 21.14
CA THR A 365 -15.91 -0.65 20.68
C THR A 365 -16.12 0.29 19.50
N THR A 366 -16.92 -0.11 18.50
CA THR A 366 -17.26 0.73 17.35
C THR A 366 -17.94 2.03 17.81
N LYS A 367 -18.91 1.93 18.71
CA LYS A 367 -19.60 3.11 19.27
C LYS A 367 -18.64 4.05 20.01
N ALA A 368 -17.72 3.49 20.80
CA ALA A 368 -16.73 4.28 21.54
C ALA A 368 -15.78 5.02 20.58
N LEU A 369 -15.26 4.33 19.57
CA LEU A 369 -14.39 4.92 18.55
C LEU A 369 -15.08 6.06 17.77
N GLN A 370 -16.35 5.85 17.37
CA GLN A 370 -17.15 6.87 16.69
C GLN A 370 -17.39 8.09 17.58
N ALA A 371 -17.80 7.89 18.84
CA ALA A 371 -18.00 8.97 19.80
C ALA A 371 -16.69 9.72 20.09
N GLY A 372 -15.56 9.01 20.08
CA GLY A 372 -14.22 9.56 20.26
C GLY A 372 -13.62 10.20 19.02
N LYS A 373 -14.29 10.18 17.86
CA LYS A 373 -13.76 10.60 16.56
C LYS A 373 -12.42 9.92 16.24
N ILE A 374 -12.38 8.60 16.40
CA ILE A 374 -11.21 7.78 16.06
C ILE A 374 -11.55 6.92 14.85
N ALA A 375 -10.86 7.13 13.76
CA ALA A 375 -10.95 6.31 12.55
C ALA A 375 -10.07 5.07 12.71
N ALA A 376 -10.67 3.88 12.84
CA ALA A 376 -9.99 2.58 12.95
C ALA A 376 -10.82 1.49 12.25
N THR A 377 -10.23 0.31 12.06
CA THR A 377 -10.96 -0.84 11.49
C THR A 377 -11.44 -1.76 12.60
N VAL A 378 -12.76 -1.97 12.70
CA VAL A 378 -13.38 -3.02 13.53
C VAL A 378 -13.96 -4.07 12.59
N ILE A 379 -13.58 -5.33 12.78
CA ILE A 379 -14.09 -6.48 12.03
C ILE A 379 -14.97 -7.28 12.99
N GLY A 380 -16.29 -7.00 12.95
CA GLY A 380 -17.24 -7.47 13.96
C GLY A 380 -17.38 -8.99 14.02
N ASN A 381 -17.45 -9.67 12.87
CA ASN A 381 -17.52 -11.13 12.78
C ASN A 381 -16.25 -11.86 13.23
N GLU A 382 -15.14 -11.15 13.38
CA GLU A 382 -13.87 -11.70 13.87
C GLU A 382 -13.52 -11.15 15.27
N ASN A 383 -14.36 -10.30 15.85
CA ASN A 383 -14.08 -9.59 17.11
C ASN A 383 -12.67 -8.97 17.13
N ARG A 384 -12.30 -8.28 16.07
CA ARG A 384 -10.95 -7.74 15.88
C ARG A 384 -10.96 -6.23 15.69
N LEU A 385 -10.15 -5.53 16.48
CA LEU A 385 -9.75 -4.14 16.25
C LEU A 385 -8.40 -4.12 15.55
N ARG A 386 -8.29 -3.35 14.46
CA ARG A 386 -7.01 -3.04 13.83
C ARG A 386 -6.76 -1.54 13.91
N LEU A 387 -5.61 -1.17 14.46
CA LEU A 387 -5.07 0.18 14.50
C LEU A 387 -3.86 0.26 13.59
N SER A 388 -3.68 1.37 12.91
CA SER A 388 -2.49 1.59 12.10
C SER A 388 -2.09 3.07 12.12
N VAL A 389 -0.86 3.31 12.54
CA VAL A 389 -0.27 4.64 12.65
C VAL A 389 0.47 5.03 11.37
N SER A 390 0.64 6.32 11.13
CA SER A 390 1.47 6.83 10.03
C SER A 390 2.25 8.07 10.49
N VAL A 391 3.01 8.65 9.59
CA VAL A 391 3.93 9.77 9.82
C VAL A 391 3.29 11.00 10.47
N PHE A 392 1.99 11.17 10.31
CA PHE A 392 1.22 12.29 10.87
C PHE A 392 0.68 12.03 12.28
N ASN A 393 0.69 10.78 12.78
CA ASN A 393 0.22 10.48 14.12
C ASN A 393 1.22 10.98 15.18
N THR A 394 0.68 11.31 16.34
CA THR A 394 1.44 11.82 17.49
C THR A 394 1.16 11.03 18.75
N HIS A 395 1.91 11.29 19.80
CA HIS A 395 1.62 10.71 21.11
C HIS A 395 0.26 11.15 21.66
N ASP A 396 -0.22 12.35 21.30
CA ASP A 396 -1.55 12.84 21.70
C ASP A 396 -2.66 11.99 21.02
N ASP A 397 -2.45 11.54 19.77
CA ASP A 397 -3.38 10.60 19.12
C ASP A 397 -3.43 9.26 19.88
N ILE A 398 -2.29 8.79 20.39
CA ILE A 398 -2.21 7.55 21.17
C ILE A 398 -2.89 7.73 22.53
N ASP A 399 -2.67 8.87 23.21
CA ASP A 399 -3.37 9.23 24.44
C ASP A 399 -4.89 9.17 24.22
N ARG A 400 -5.35 9.77 23.14
CA ARG A 400 -6.77 9.79 22.79
C ARG A 400 -7.34 8.38 22.58
N VAL A 401 -6.62 7.52 21.86
CA VAL A 401 -7.03 6.12 21.66
C VAL A 401 -7.15 5.38 22.99
N ILE A 402 -6.15 5.51 23.87
CA ILE A 402 -6.11 4.85 25.18
C ILE A 402 -7.25 5.36 26.07
N GLU A 403 -7.49 6.66 26.11
CA GLU A 403 -8.56 7.29 26.88
C GLU A 403 -9.93 6.77 26.45
N VAL A 404 -10.22 6.78 25.15
CA VAL A 404 -11.51 6.35 24.59
C VAL A 404 -11.75 4.86 24.81
N LEU A 405 -10.74 4.03 24.54
CA LEU A 405 -10.84 2.59 24.73
C LEU A 405 -10.83 2.19 26.20
N GLY A 406 -10.25 2.99 27.09
CA GLY A 406 -10.27 2.81 28.54
C GLY A 406 -11.58 3.23 29.21
N GLY A 407 -12.56 3.73 28.46
CA GLY A 407 -13.86 4.13 28.98
C GLY A 407 -13.86 5.44 29.79
N ARG A 408 -12.76 6.21 29.78
CA ARG A 408 -12.72 7.53 30.40
C ARG A 408 -13.53 8.50 29.52
N ARG A 409 -14.62 9.05 30.09
CA ARG A 409 -15.39 10.12 29.43
C ARG A 409 -14.43 11.30 29.22
N THR A 410 -14.25 11.73 27.99
CA THR A 410 -13.65 13.03 27.72
C THR A 410 -14.52 14.09 28.37
N SER A 411 -14.02 14.75 29.41
CA SER A 411 -14.57 16.04 29.80
C SER A 411 -14.43 16.92 28.56
N SER A 412 -15.55 17.25 27.92
CA SER A 412 -15.57 18.31 26.92
C SER A 412 -15.01 19.54 27.58
N ALA A 413 -13.75 19.90 27.26
CA ALA A 413 -13.26 21.22 27.49
C ALA A 413 -14.22 22.14 26.71
N GLY A 414 -15.06 22.82 27.44
CA GLY A 414 -16.02 23.76 26.93
C GLY A 414 -15.33 24.94 26.23
N VAL A 415 -16.07 25.50 25.29
CA VAL A 415 -16.04 26.80 24.67
C VAL A 415 -15.00 27.01 23.60
#